data_122f32bac90dc1287c535f8a825b0ef3
#
_entry.id   122f32bac90dc1287c535f8a825b0ef3
#
_cell.length_a   1.000
_cell.length_b   1.000
_cell.length_c   1.000
_cell.angle_alpha   90.00
_cell.angle_beta   90.00
_cell.angle_gamma   90.00
#
_symmetry.space_group_name_H-M   'P 1'
#
loop_
_entity.id
_entity.type
_entity.pdbx_description
1 polymer ?
#
loop_
_entity_poly.entity_id
_entity_poly.type
_entity_poly.pdbx_seq_one_letter_code
_entity_poly.pdbx_strand_id
1 'polypeptide(L)'
;AAGVLTLMGIVPGMPHFAFLSLAAVVGAVAYLMYKRSKDTKAELLSRSTTDLAPVDSPVVKEIGWDDVQGVDTIGLEVGYRLIPLVDKSQGGELLSRIKGVRKKLSQELGFLIPAVHIRDNLDLEPNSYRMTLMGVTSGEGELRHDNELAINPGQVFGNVKGIATKDPAFGLDAVWISKDQREHAQTLGYTVVDAATVVATHLSQILTNHAASLLGHEEVQNLLDMLAKHSPKLVEGLVPDTLPLTAVVKVLQNLLNEGVPIRDMRTIVQTLVEYGSKSQDVDVLTAACRIALRRLIVQEVGGSRKEIPVITFAPELEQMLHQSMQAAGNDGAGIEPGLADRIQQSLQQAHQEQELNGDSAILLTSGILRSVMAR
;
A
#
# COMPACT_ATOMS: atom_id res chain seq x y z
N ALA A 1 28.02 -53.06 -2.22
CA ALA A 1 26.74 -53.56 -2.75
C ALA A 1 26.88 -53.88 -4.27
N ALA A 2 27.34 -52.94 -5.14
CA ALA A 2 27.41 -53.17 -6.59
C ALA A 2 28.30 -54.39 -6.95
N GLY A 3 29.46 -54.55 -6.35
CA GLY A 3 30.37 -55.67 -6.58
C GLY A 3 29.78 -57.06 -6.22
N VAL A 4 28.98 -57.15 -5.18
CA VAL A 4 28.31 -58.40 -4.80
C VAL A 4 27.21 -58.74 -5.82
N LEU A 5 26.44 -57.76 -6.30
CA LEU A 5 25.44 -57.94 -7.35
C LEU A 5 26.00 -58.34 -8.69
N THR A 6 27.21 -57.85 -9.03
CA THR A 6 27.93 -58.24 -10.25
C THR A 6 28.41 -59.70 -10.16
N LEU A 7 28.90 -60.12 -8.97
CA LEU A 7 29.33 -61.49 -8.73
C LEU A 7 28.16 -62.49 -8.79
N MET A 8 26.99 -62.14 -8.24
CA MET A 8 25.75 -62.93 -8.34
C MET A 8 25.24 -63.03 -9.77
N GLY A 9 25.48 -62.02 -10.61
CA GLY A 9 25.08 -62.01 -12.02
C GLY A 9 25.93 -62.96 -12.92
N ILE A 10 27.02 -63.52 -12.43
CA ILE A 10 27.91 -64.41 -13.21
C ILE A 10 27.62 -65.90 -12.90
N VAL A 11 26.88 -66.20 -11.85
CA VAL A 11 26.58 -67.59 -11.41
C VAL A 11 25.57 -68.22 -12.37
N PRO A 12 25.88 -69.39 -13.01
CA PRO A 12 24.97 -70.08 -13.94
C PRO A 12 23.72 -70.58 -13.19
N GLY A 13 22.55 -70.20 -13.73
CA GLY A 13 21.22 -70.54 -13.15
C GLY A 13 20.44 -69.38 -12.54
N MET A 14 21.00 -68.16 -12.49
CA MET A 14 20.32 -66.95 -12.01
C MET A 14 19.95 -66.00 -13.16
N PRO A 15 18.95 -65.11 -12.96
CA PRO A 15 18.52 -64.16 -13.99
C PRO A 15 19.57 -63.05 -14.17
N HIS A 16 20.59 -63.28 -15.00
CA HIS A 16 21.76 -62.44 -15.21
C HIS A 16 21.43 -60.99 -15.53
N PHE A 17 20.41 -60.76 -16.42
CA PHE A 17 19.99 -59.42 -16.83
C PHE A 17 19.48 -58.55 -15.66
N ALA A 18 18.77 -59.15 -14.72
CA ALA A 18 18.22 -58.42 -13.57
C ALA A 18 19.30 -57.97 -12.59
N PHE A 19 20.29 -58.84 -12.31
CA PHE A 19 21.36 -58.49 -11.38
C PHE A 19 22.40 -57.58 -12.01
N LEU A 20 22.69 -57.69 -13.28
CA LEU A 20 23.63 -56.80 -13.98
C LEU A 20 23.06 -55.42 -14.20
N SER A 21 21.77 -55.31 -14.52
CA SER A 21 21.12 -53.99 -14.64
C SER A 21 21.02 -53.26 -13.28
N LEU A 22 20.70 -53.97 -12.22
CA LEU A 22 20.67 -53.42 -10.85
C LEU A 22 22.08 -52.98 -10.38
N ALA A 23 23.11 -53.81 -10.69
CA ALA A 23 24.50 -53.46 -10.39
C ALA A 23 24.98 -52.22 -11.13
N ALA A 24 24.55 -52.05 -12.41
CA ALA A 24 24.86 -50.85 -13.20
C ALA A 24 24.21 -49.59 -12.64
N VAL A 25 22.93 -49.66 -12.20
CA VAL A 25 22.23 -48.53 -11.58
C VAL A 25 22.84 -48.14 -10.24
N VAL A 26 23.14 -49.11 -9.36
CA VAL A 26 23.78 -48.85 -8.07
C VAL A 26 25.22 -48.33 -8.26
N GLY A 27 25.93 -48.80 -9.25
CA GLY A 27 27.24 -48.30 -9.63
C GLY A 27 27.25 -46.88 -10.17
N ALA A 28 26.25 -46.54 -11.00
CA ALA A 28 26.07 -45.19 -11.52
C ALA A 28 25.70 -44.17 -10.42
N VAL A 29 24.79 -44.55 -9.51
CA VAL A 29 24.45 -43.71 -8.38
C VAL A 29 25.65 -43.51 -7.43
N ALA A 30 26.40 -44.53 -7.13
CA ALA A 30 27.61 -44.44 -6.32
C ALA A 30 28.69 -43.56 -6.99
N TYR A 31 28.86 -43.66 -8.30
CA TYR A 31 29.78 -42.82 -9.06
C TYR A 31 29.37 -41.35 -9.09
N LEU A 32 28.06 -41.07 -9.26
CA LEU A 32 27.52 -39.70 -9.19
C LEU A 32 27.65 -39.07 -7.77
N MET A 33 27.43 -39.86 -6.71
CA MET A 33 27.66 -39.41 -5.34
C MET A 33 29.15 -39.18 -5.06
N TYR A 34 30.03 -40.07 -5.56
CA TYR A 34 31.46 -39.91 -5.41
C TYR A 34 31.98 -38.68 -6.16
N LYS A 35 31.49 -38.41 -7.36
CA LYS A 35 31.81 -37.22 -8.12
C LYS A 35 31.36 -35.93 -7.41
N ARG A 36 30.11 -35.90 -6.93
CA ARG A 36 29.61 -34.77 -6.09
C ARG A 36 30.42 -34.56 -4.84
N SER A 37 30.78 -35.64 -4.12
CA SER A 37 31.61 -35.58 -2.91
C SER A 37 33.03 -35.08 -3.20
N LYS A 38 33.57 -35.35 -4.40
CA LYS A 38 34.90 -34.88 -4.79
C LYS A 38 34.88 -33.39 -5.13
N ASP A 39 33.83 -32.93 -5.81
CA ASP A 39 33.64 -31.52 -6.13
C ASP A 39 33.44 -30.69 -4.84
N THR A 40 32.64 -31.18 -3.89
CA THR A 40 32.47 -30.55 -2.56
C THR A 40 33.76 -30.59 -1.73
N LYS A 41 34.58 -31.66 -1.85
CA LYS A 41 35.84 -31.78 -1.11
C LYS A 41 36.96 -30.94 -1.71
N ALA A 42 36.94 -30.74 -3.03
CA ALA A 42 37.83 -29.81 -3.71
C ALA A 42 37.50 -28.34 -3.35
N GLU A 43 36.23 -28.03 -3.20
CA GLU A 43 35.79 -26.71 -2.75
C GLU A 43 36.08 -26.43 -1.27
N LEU A 44 36.02 -27.46 -0.40
CA LEU A 44 36.42 -27.37 1.02
C LEU A 44 37.98 -27.35 1.17
N LEU A 45 38.72 -28.04 0.32
CA LEU A 45 40.19 -28.02 0.33
C LEU A 45 40.76 -26.73 -0.25
N SER A 46 40.10 -26.11 -1.21
CA SER A 46 40.50 -24.79 -1.71
C SER A 46 40.21 -23.67 -0.67
N ARG A 47 39.25 -23.89 0.25
CA ARG A 47 39.01 -23.02 1.43
C ARG A 47 40.02 -23.27 2.56
N SER A 48 40.60 -24.47 2.68
CA SER A 48 41.50 -24.81 3.79
C SER A 48 42.99 -24.55 3.53
N THR A 49 43.38 -24.22 2.31
CA THR A 49 44.80 -23.93 1.96
C THR A 49 45.12 -22.43 1.90
N THR A 50 44.14 -21.56 2.28
CA THR A 50 44.36 -20.11 2.37
C THR A 50 44.54 -19.62 3.82
N ASP A 51 44.56 -20.53 4.81
CA ASP A 51 44.67 -20.18 6.26
C ASP A 51 45.98 -20.70 6.86
N LEU A 52 47.11 -20.27 6.37
CA LEU A 52 48.37 -20.23 7.13
C LEU A 52 49.20 -19.03 6.70
N ALA A 53 48.75 -17.85 7.01
CA ALA A 53 49.55 -16.63 7.04
C ALA A 53 49.13 -15.80 8.29
N PRO A 54 50.01 -14.97 8.84
CA PRO A 54 49.99 -14.55 10.25
C PRO A 54 48.78 -13.73 10.61
N VAL A 55 48.41 -13.81 11.90
CA VAL A 55 47.37 -13.03 12.56
C VAL A 55 47.59 -11.54 12.25
N ASP A 56 46.86 -11.06 11.27
CA ASP A 56 46.67 -9.65 11.03
C ASP A 56 45.15 -9.37 11.02
N SER A 57 44.77 -8.43 11.84
CA SER A 57 43.53 -7.66 11.94
C SER A 57 42.28 -8.17 11.19
N PRO A 58 41.07 -8.08 11.74
CA PRO A 58 39.87 -8.42 11.00
C PRO A 58 39.83 -7.59 9.71
N VAL A 59 40.00 -8.27 8.58
CA VAL A 59 39.72 -7.67 7.27
C VAL A 59 38.28 -7.22 7.31
N VAL A 60 38.06 -5.94 7.60
CA VAL A 60 36.78 -5.30 7.42
C VAL A 60 36.47 -5.45 5.95
N LYS A 61 35.54 -6.36 5.62
CA LYS A 61 35.04 -6.52 4.27
C LYS A 61 34.57 -5.14 3.81
N GLU A 62 35.21 -4.57 2.81
CA GLU A 62 34.78 -3.27 2.29
C GLU A 62 33.31 -3.37 1.89
N ILE A 63 32.54 -2.38 2.33
CA ILE A 63 31.10 -2.29 2.04
C ILE A 63 30.94 -2.12 0.54
N GLY A 64 30.26 -3.07 -0.10
CA GLY A 64 29.92 -3.04 -1.53
C GLY A 64 28.48 -2.57 -1.75
N TRP A 65 28.12 -2.31 -3.01
CA TRP A 65 26.73 -1.99 -3.38
C TRP A 65 25.73 -3.09 -3.02
N ASP A 66 26.17 -4.35 -2.91
CA ASP A 66 25.36 -5.50 -2.48
C ASP A 66 25.00 -5.46 -0.99
N ASP A 67 25.72 -4.68 -0.20
CA ASP A 67 25.46 -4.50 1.23
C ASP A 67 24.45 -3.35 1.49
N VAL A 68 24.11 -2.58 0.45
CA VAL A 68 23.10 -1.52 0.53
C VAL A 68 21.72 -2.15 0.37
N GLN A 69 21.02 -2.32 1.48
CA GLN A 69 19.65 -2.84 1.47
C GLN A 69 18.70 -1.80 0.86
N GLY A 70 17.91 -2.23 -0.14
CA GLY A 70 16.82 -1.40 -0.67
C GLY A 70 15.77 -1.10 0.40
N VAL A 71 15.17 0.08 0.33
CA VAL A 71 14.10 0.48 1.23
C VAL A 71 12.78 -0.16 0.79
N ASP A 72 12.06 -0.79 1.72
CA ASP A 72 10.72 -1.34 1.44
C ASP A 72 9.74 -0.20 1.12
N THR A 73 8.96 -0.37 0.06
CA THR A 73 7.91 0.60 -0.30
C THR A 73 6.87 0.72 0.81
N ILE A 74 6.45 -0.42 1.39
CA ILE A 74 5.53 -0.48 2.52
C ILE A 74 6.12 -1.45 3.54
N GLY A 75 6.48 -0.95 4.72
CA GLY A 75 6.96 -1.74 5.85
C GLY A 75 5.97 -1.73 7.02
N LEU A 76 5.85 -2.86 7.69
CA LEU A 76 5.16 -3.01 8.97
C LEU A 76 6.13 -3.66 9.94
N GLU A 77 6.58 -2.91 10.93
CA GLU A 77 7.42 -3.39 12.02
C GLU A 77 6.57 -3.69 13.24
N VAL A 78 6.81 -4.81 13.88
CA VAL A 78 6.04 -5.26 15.05
C VAL A 78 6.95 -5.58 16.23
N GLY A 79 6.55 -5.14 17.42
CA GLY A 79 7.20 -5.50 18.67
C GLY A 79 7.03 -6.98 19.00
N TYR A 80 7.88 -7.53 19.86
CA TYR A 80 8.00 -8.97 20.07
C TYR A 80 6.71 -9.65 20.57
N ARG A 81 5.84 -8.95 21.30
CA ARG A 81 4.56 -9.50 21.78
C ARG A 81 3.50 -9.59 20.68
N LEU A 82 3.70 -8.91 19.57
CA LEU A 82 2.78 -8.91 18.42
C LEU A 82 3.16 -9.96 17.37
N ILE A 83 4.31 -10.64 17.52
CA ILE A 83 4.77 -11.71 16.62
C ILE A 83 3.69 -12.79 16.41
N PRO A 84 2.95 -13.25 17.44
CA PRO A 84 1.90 -14.23 17.24
C PRO A 84 0.79 -13.82 16.25
N LEU A 85 0.53 -12.51 16.09
CA LEU A 85 -0.44 -11.99 15.14
C LEU A 85 0.02 -12.14 13.67
N VAL A 86 1.34 -12.19 13.43
CA VAL A 86 1.95 -12.29 12.10
C VAL A 86 2.48 -13.68 11.78
N ASP A 87 2.65 -14.55 12.78
CA ASP A 87 3.17 -15.90 12.58
C ASP A 87 2.10 -16.82 11.96
N LYS A 88 2.40 -17.31 10.75
CA LYS A 88 1.52 -18.27 10.05
C LYS A 88 1.25 -19.56 10.82
N SER A 89 2.20 -20.00 11.65
CA SER A 89 2.05 -21.21 12.45
C SER A 89 1.06 -21.05 13.61
N GLN A 90 0.82 -19.81 14.03
CA GLN A 90 -0.09 -19.45 15.12
C GLN A 90 -1.41 -18.82 14.65
N GLY A 91 -1.73 -18.94 13.33
CA GLY A 91 -2.99 -18.46 12.76
C GLY A 91 -2.82 -17.30 11.77
N GLY A 92 -1.73 -16.51 11.85
CA GLY A 92 -1.38 -15.45 10.87
C GLY A 92 -2.52 -14.51 10.48
N GLU A 93 -3.41 -14.19 11.42
CA GLU A 93 -4.67 -13.48 11.15
C GLU A 93 -4.43 -12.11 10.51
N LEU A 94 -3.40 -11.41 10.98
CA LEU A 94 -3.02 -10.10 10.45
C LEU A 94 -2.56 -10.18 8.98
N LEU A 95 -1.81 -11.23 8.60
CA LEU A 95 -1.38 -11.43 7.21
C LEU A 95 -2.57 -11.58 6.25
N SER A 96 -3.60 -12.32 6.68
CA SER A 96 -4.82 -12.51 5.90
C SER A 96 -5.57 -11.18 5.71
N ARG A 97 -5.68 -10.38 6.78
CA ARG A 97 -6.34 -9.07 6.74
C ARG A 97 -5.58 -8.08 5.87
N ILE A 98 -4.25 -8.02 5.97
CA ILE A 98 -3.41 -7.17 5.12
C ILE A 98 -3.59 -7.51 3.63
N LYS A 99 -3.64 -8.80 3.29
CA LYS A 99 -3.95 -9.22 1.90
C LYS A 99 -5.34 -8.77 1.47
N GLY A 100 -6.32 -8.86 2.35
CA GLY A 100 -7.68 -8.37 2.12
C GLY A 100 -7.72 -6.86 1.87
N VAL A 101 -7.06 -6.08 2.72
CA VAL A 101 -6.93 -4.61 2.59
C VAL A 101 -6.27 -4.25 1.25
N ARG A 102 -5.12 -4.86 0.92
CA ARG A 102 -4.45 -4.60 -0.35
C ARG A 102 -5.35 -4.89 -1.55
N LYS A 103 -6.04 -6.03 -1.54
CA LYS A 103 -6.98 -6.41 -2.61
C LYS A 103 -8.09 -5.38 -2.75
N LYS A 104 -8.73 -5.00 -1.63
CA LYS A 104 -9.81 -4.02 -1.60
C LYS A 104 -9.34 -2.67 -2.14
N LEU A 105 -8.25 -2.12 -1.60
CA LEU A 105 -7.71 -0.84 -2.04
C LEU A 105 -7.26 -0.85 -3.50
N SER A 106 -6.63 -1.94 -3.98
CA SER A 106 -6.26 -2.06 -5.40
C SER A 106 -7.47 -2.00 -6.32
N GLN A 107 -8.60 -2.59 -5.92
CA GLN A 107 -9.84 -2.55 -6.68
C GLN A 107 -10.53 -1.17 -6.61
N GLU A 108 -10.50 -0.52 -5.46
CA GLU A 108 -11.09 0.80 -5.23
C GLU A 108 -10.31 1.89 -5.94
N LEU A 109 -9.00 1.92 -5.76
CA LEU A 109 -8.12 2.97 -6.33
C LEU A 109 -7.84 2.75 -7.83
N GLY A 110 -7.81 1.49 -8.29
CA GLY A 110 -7.60 1.14 -9.69
C GLY A 110 -6.17 0.81 -10.08
N PHE A 111 -5.26 0.60 -9.12
CA PHE A 111 -3.89 0.11 -9.36
C PHE A 111 -3.45 -0.87 -8.29
N LEU A 112 -2.43 -1.67 -8.57
CA LEU A 112 -1.95 -2.68 -7.64
C LEU A 112 -1.12 -2.04 -6.51
N ILE A 113 -1.63 -2.10 -5.29
CA ILE A 113 -0.89 -1.66 -4.10
C ILE A 113 0.33 -2.58 -3.89
N PRO A 114 1.55 -2.04 -3.67
CA PRO A 114 2.76 -2.80 -3.43
C PRO A 114 2.64 -3.80 -2.26
N ALA A 115 3.54 -4.77 -2.19
CA ALA A 115 3.58 -5.73 -1.09
C ALA A 115 3.91 -5.03 0.23
N VAL A 116 3.26 -5.45 1.32
CA VAL A 116 3.61 -5.02 2.67
C VAL A 116 4.64 -6.00 3.22
N HIS A 117 5.82 -5.50 3.53
CA HIS A 117 6.90 -6.26 4.15
C HIS A 117 6.78 -6.17 5.66
N ILE A 118 6.63 -7.32 6.31
CA ILE A 118 6.46 -7.39 7.76
C ILE A 118 7.76 -7.88 8.37
N ARG A 119 8.23 -7.15 9.38
CA ARG A 119 9.47 -7.46 10.11
C ARG A 119 9.22 -7.35 11.60
N ASP A 120 9.87 -8.19 12.38
CA ASP A 120 10.02 -8.00 13.80
C ASP A 120 11.08 -6.92 14.08
N ASN A 121 10.78 -6.03 15.00
CA ASN A 121 11.71 -4.99 15.44
C ASN A 121 11.78 -5.00 16.98
N LEU A 122 12.96 -5.39 17.48
CA LEU A 122 13.21 -5.51 18.92
C LEU A 122 13.48 -4.14 19.60
N ASP A 123 13.71 -3.09 18.82
CA ASP A 123 13.87 -1.72 19.33
C ASP A 123 12.52 -1.07 19.63
N LEU A 124 11.42 -1.64 19.12
CA LEU A 124 10.06 -1.19 19.44
C LEU A 124 9.63 -1.69 20.82
N GLU A 125 8.75 -0.93 21.48
CA GLU A 125 8.05 -1.43 22.65
C GLU A 125 7.31 -2.72 22.34
N PRO A 126 7.21 -3.64 23.33
CA PRO A 126 6.70 -5.00 23.11
C PRO A 126 5.33 -5.09 22.41
N ASN A 127 4.45 -4.18 22.72
CA ASN A 127 3.07 -4.13 22.21
C ASN A 127 2.88 -3.10 21.07
N SER A 128 3.95 -2.48 20.61
CA SER A 128 3.87 -1.41 19.59
C SER A 128 4.13 -1.95 18.20
N TYR A 129 3.58 -1.27 17.22
CA TYR A 129 3.86 -1.47 15.82
C TYR A 129 4.15 -0.14 15.15
N ARG A 130 4.89 -0.18 14.06
CA ARG A 130 5.23 0.98 13.22
C ARG A 130 5.00 0.65 11.76
N MET A 131 4.39 1.58 11.05
CA MET A 131 4.20 1.51 9.61
C MET A 131 5.11 2.51 8.91
N THR A 132 5.83 2.05 7.90
CA THR A 132 6.74 2.88 7.11
C THR A 132 6.33 2.87 5.65
N LEU A 133 6.43 4.03 5.00
CA LEU A 133 6.31 4.19 3.56
C LEU A 133 7.64 4.71 3.02
N MET A 134 8.24 3.96 2.10
CA MET A 134 9.58 4.30 1.55
C MET A 134 10.61 4.58 2.65
N GLY A 135 10.56 3.82 3.76
CA GLY A 135 11.45 3.96 4.92
C GLY A 135 11.08 5.09 5.88
N VAL A 136 10.07 5.91 5.58
CA VAL A 136 9.61 6.99 6.47
C VAL A 136 8.45 6.49 7.33
N THR A 137 8.53 6.72 8.64
CA THR A 137 7.44 6.38 9.57
C THR A 137 6.19 7.20 9.23
N SER A 138 5.11 6.51 8.90
CA SER A 138 3.83 7.09 8.51
C SER A 138 2.73 6.84 9.54
N GLY A 139 2.94 5.90 10.46
CA GLY A 139 2.03 5.64 11.56
C GLY A 139 2.61 4.69 12.59
N GLU A 140 2.21 4.87 13.83
CA GLU A 140 2.58 4.03 14.96
C GLU A 140 1.35 3.77 15.83
N GLY A 141 1.38 2.70 16.61
CA GLY A 141 0.32 2.42 17.56
C GLY A 141 0.69 1.33 18.56
N GLU A 142 -0.03 1.32 19.66
CA GLU A 142 0.08 0.28 20.69
C GLU A 142 -1.15 -0.63 20.64
N LEU A 143 -0.91 -1.94 20.74
CA LEU A 143 -1.96 -2.96 20.73
C LEU A 143 -1.94 -3.79 22.01
N ARG A 144 -3.09 -4.36 22.31
CA ARG A 144 -3.24 -5.37 23.36
C ARG A 144 -3.86 -6.61 22.73
N HIS A 145 -3.00 -7.56 22.33
CA HIS A 145 -3.41 -8.74 21.53
C HIS A 145 -4.45 -9.63 22.22
N ASP A 146 -4.51 -9.61 23.55
CA ASP A 146 -5.50 -10.38 24.34
C ASP A 146 -6.84 -9.64 24.51
N ASN A 147 -6.90 -8.35 24.18
CA ASN A 147 -8.02 -7.46 24.34
C ASN A 147 -8.63 -7.11 22.99
N GLU A 148 -9.84 -6.55 23.05
CA GLU A 148 -10.54 -5.97 21.92
C GLU A 148 -10.68 -4.47 22.09
N LEU A 149 -10.67 -3.72 20.99
CA LEU A 149 -10.82 -2.27 21.01
C LEU A 149 -12.30 -1.90 20.82
N ALA A 150 -12.89 -1.29 21.82
CA ALA A 150 -14.23 -0.70 21.78
C ALA A 150 -14.08 0.78 21.37
N ILE A 151 -14.43 1.11 20.13
CA ILE A 151 -14.33 2.45 19.54
C ILE A 151 -15.67 3.16 19.73
N ASN A 152 -15.63 4.40 20.20
CA ASN A 152 -16.80 5.26 20.31
C ASN A 152 -17.08 5.94 18.96
N PRO A 153 -18.20 5.64 18.27
CA PRO A 153 -18.55 6.26 16.99
C PRO A 153 -19.15 7.66 17.11
N GLY A 154 -19.16 8.25 18.30
CA GLY A 154 -19.70 9.59 18.58
C GLY A 154 -20.89 9.60 19.55
N GLN A 155 -21.74 8.57 19.55
CA GLN A 155 -22.87 8.45 20.48
C GLN A 155 -22.91 7.05 21.09
N VAL A 156 -22.67 6.96 22.39
CA VAL A 156 -22.76 5.72 23.17
C VAL A 156 -23.65 5.90 24.38
N PHE A 157 -24.34 4.83 24.81
CA PHE A 157 -25.33 4.86 25.86
C PHE A 157 -24.78 4.54 27.26
N GLY A 158 -23.46 4.50 27.41
CA GLY A 158 -22.81 4.24 28.69
C GLY A 158 -21.31 4.03 28.54
N ASN A 159 -20.60 3.89 29.67
CA ASN A 159 -19.18 3.68 29.70
C ASN A 159 -18.84 2.20 29.89
N VAL A 160 -17.85 1.71 29.16
CA VAL A 160 -17.27 0.38 29.35
C VAL A 160 -16.03 0.45 30.25
N LYS A 161 -15.81 -0.60 31.04
CA LYS A 161 -14.60 -0.70 31.89
C LYS A 161 -13.43 -1.22 31.05
N GLY A 162 -12.31 -0.53 31.12
CA GLY A 162 -11.10 -0.94 30.38
C GLY A 162 -10.02 0.13 30.42
N ILE A 163 -9.08 0.03 29.52
CA ILE A 163 -7.97 0.97 29.39
C ILE A 163 -8.28 1.96 28.29
N ALA A 164 -8.49 3.23 28.68
CA ALA A 164 -8.77 4.30 27.75
C ALA A 164 -7.59 4.51 26.78
N THR A 165 -7.91 4.70 25.52
CA THR A 165 -6.97 4.96 24.43
C THR A 165 -7.66 5.73 23.30
N LYS A 166 -6.93 5.98 22.22
CA LYS A 166 -7.50 6.46 20.95
C LYS A 166 -7.31 5.44 19.85
N ASP A 167 -8.27 5.32 18.96
CA ASP A 167 -8.13 4.52 17.75
C ASP A 167 -7.03 5.11 16.87
N PRO A 168 -6.01 4.32 16.49
CA PRO A 168 -4.88 4.85 15.72
C PRO A 168 -5.24 5.23 14.27
N ALA A 169 -6.34 4.69 13.72
CA ALA A 169 -6.74 4.99 12.36
C ALA A 169 -7.45 6.35 12.22
N PHE A 170 -8.40 6.65 13.12
CA PHE A 170 -9.27 7.83 13.02
C PHE A 170 -9.16 8.78 14.21
N GLY A 171 -8.35 8.43 15.24
CA GLY A 171 -8.18 9.24 16.44
C GLY A 171 -9.39 9.29 17.35
N LEU A 172 -10.40 8.43 17.15
CA LEU A 172 -11.60 8.35 17.93
C LEU A 172 -11.31 7.85 19.36
N ASP A 173 -12.10 8.29 20.33
CA ASP A 173 -11.99 7.79 21.69
C ASP A 173 -12.34 6.29 21.72
N ALA A 174 -11.49 5.51 22.37
CA ALA A 174 -11.63 4.06 22.42
C ALA A 174 -11.16 3.48 23.76
N VAL A 175 -11.58 2.26 24.04
CA VAL A 175 -11.24 1.56 25.29
C VAL A 175 -10.83 0.13 24.97
N TRP A 176 -9.65 -0.31 25.45
CA TRP A 176 -9.27 -1.72 25.42
C TRP A 176 -10.07 -2.49 26.46
N ILE A 177 -10.91 -3.42 26.03
CA ILE A 177 -11.79 -4.25 26.86
C ILE A 177 -11.39 -5.72 26.78
N SER A 178 -11.77 -6.51 27.78
CA SER A 178 -11.64 -7.96 27.71
C SER A 178 -12.70 -8.57 26.78
N LYS A 179 -12.41 -9.72 26.19
CA LYS A 179 -13.27 -10.39 25.18
C LYS A 179 -14.68 -10.71 25.70
N ASP A 180 -14.82 -10.96 26.99
CA ASP A 180 -16.10 -11.20 27.67
C ASP A 180 -17.01 -9.97 27.69
N GLN A 181 -16.49 -8.77 27.56
CA GLN A 181 -17.25 -7.51 27.54
C GLN A 181 -17.73 -7.11 26.14
N ARG A 182 -17.39 -7.86 25.10
CA ARG A 182 -17.70 -7.54 23.69
C ARG A 182 -19.18 -7.25 23.47
N GLU A 183 -20.06 -8.19 23.86
CA GLU A 183 -21.50 -8.06 23.66
C GLU A 183 -22.08 -6.88 24.45
N HIS A 184 -21.59 -6.66 25.66
CA HIS A 184 -21.99 -5.52 26.47
C HIS A 184 -21.59 -4.19 25.83
N ALA A 185 -20.37 -4.05 25.36
CA ALA A 185 -19.89 -2.85 24.67
C ALA A 185 -20.68 -2.58 23.39
N GLN A 186 -20.98 -3.60 22.61
CA GLN A 186 -21.81 -3.47 21.40
C GLN A 186 -23.25 -3.02 21.74
N THR A 187 -23.83 -3.52 22.83
CA THR A 187 -25.16 -3.09 23.30
C THR A 187 -25.17 -1.62 23.69
N LEU A 188 -24.07 -1.09 24.20
CA LEU A 188 -23.90 0.32 24.52
C LEU A 188 -23.61 1.21 23.31
N GLY A 189 -23.48 0.64 22.10
CA GLY A 189 -23.26 1.38 20.86
C GLY A 189 -21.79 1.52 20.45
N TYR A 190 -20.85 0.83 21.12
CA TYR A 190 -19.45 0.80 20.69
C TYR A 190 -19.24 -0.13 19.50
N THR A 191 -18.33 0.26 18.60
CA THR A 191 -17.82 -0.64 17.57
C THR A 191 -16.65 -1.43 18.14
N VAL A 192 -16.78 -2.74 18.27
CA VAL A 192 -15.76 -3.59 18.90
C VAL A 192 -14.99 -4.38 17.83
N VAL A 193 -13.68 -4.20 17.80
CA VAL A 193 -12.77 -4.83 16.84
C VAL A 193 -11.59 -5.49 17.55
N ASP A 194 -11.06 -6.56 16.95
CA ASP A 194 -9.85 -7.23 17.42
C ASP A 194 -8.57 -6.47 17.03
N ALA A 195 -7.45 -6.78 17.68
CA ALA A 195 -6.16 -6.13 17.46
C ALA A 195 -5.66 -6.21 16.00
N ALA A 196 -5.90 -7.33 15.31
CA ALA A 196 -5.50 -7.48 13.91
C ALA A 196 -6.30 -6.56 12.98
N THR A 197 -7.60 -6.35 13.29
CA THR A 197 -8.44 -5.39 12.57
C THR A 197 -7.98 -3.95 12.79
N VAL A 198 -7.59 -3.58 14.02
CA VAL A 198 -7.04 -2.24 14.32
C VAL A 198 -5.86 -1.93 13.41
N VAL A 199 -4.87 -2.83 13.35
CA VAL A 199 -3.69 -2.64 12.47
C VAL A 199 -4.10 -2.58 11.01
N ALA A 200 -4.97 -3.48 10.56
CA ALA A 200 -5.40 -3.52 9.17
C ALA A 200 -6.17 -2.25 8.75
N THR A 201 -7.01 -1.70 9.66
CA THR A 201 -7.74 -0.45 9.42
C THR A 201 -6.79 0.74 9.37
N HIS A 202 -5.84 0.83 10.31
CA HIS A 202 -4.83 1.88 10.31
C HIS A 202 -3.95 1.82 9.05
N LEU A 203 -3.51 0.62 8.64
CA LEU A 203 -2.79 0.43 7.39
C LEU A 203 -3.64 0.87 6.18
N SER A 204 -4.92 0.51 6.14
CA SER A 204 -5.83 0.93 5.08
C SER A 204 -5.90 2.44 4.98
N GLN A 205 -6.03 3.13 6.12
CA GLN A 205 -6.08 4.60 6.18
C GLN A 205 -4.78 5.24 5.68
N ILE A 206 -3.63 4.76 6.14
CA ILE A 206 -2.32 5.25 5.69
C ILE A 206 -2.14 5.06 4.18
N LEU A 207 -2.45 3.86 3.66
CA LEU A 207 -2.31 3.57 2.24
C LEU A 207 -3.26 4.41 1.37
N THR A 208 -4.46 4.69 1.86
CA THR A 208 -5.43 5.56 1.16
C THR A 208 -4.92 7.01 1.12
N ASN A 209 -4.46 7.54 2.23
CA ASN A 209 -3.96 8.90 2.33
C ASN A 209 -2.68 9.14 1.50
N HIS A 210 -1.88 8.09 1.32
CA HIS A 210 -0.62 8.14 0.56
C HIS A 210 -0.68 7.42 -0.79
N ALA A 211 -1.87 7.15 -1.31
CA ALA A 211 -2.06 6.38 -2.54
C ALA A 211 -1.29 6.96 -3.74
N ALA A 212 -1.25 8.27 -3.86
CA ALA A 212 -0.50 8.96 -4.92
C ALA A 212 1.01 8.71 -4.84
N SER A 213 1.58 8.66 -3.64
CA SER A 213 3.01 8.38 -3.44
C SER A 213 3.39 6.94 -3.78
N LEU A 214 2.42 6.01 -3.70
CA LEU A 214 2.61 4.60 -4.05
C LEU A 214 2.50 4.33 -5.55
N LEU A 215 2.02 5.30 -6.34
CA LEU A 215 1.89 5.18 -7.79
C LEU A 215 3.14 5.75 -8.47
N GLY A 216 4.06 4.90 -8.86
CA GLY A 216 5.28 5.25 -9.58
C GLY A 216 5.18 5.01 -11.09
N HIS A 217 6.32 5.16 -11.77
CA HIS A 217 6.41 4.95 -13.22
C HIS A 217 6.12 3.51 -13.62
N GLU A 218 6.56 2.52 -12.82
CA GLU A 218 6.34 1.10 -13.11
C GLU A 218 4.87 0.73 -13.00
N GLU A 219 4.16 1.22 -11.98
CA GLU A 219 2.75 0.98 -11.81
C GLU A 219 1.94 1.57 -12.97
N VAL A 220 2.28 2.80 -13.38
CA VAL A 220 1.60 3.46 -14.51
C VAL A 220 1.92 2.74 -15.82
N GLN A 221 3.16 2.31 -16.06
CA GLN A 221 3.49 1.51 -17.23
C GLN A 221 2.69 0.21 -17.27
N ASN A 222 2.60 -0.50 -16.15
CA ASN A 222 1.79 -1.72 -16.04
C ASN A 222 0.30 -1.47 -16.33
N LEU A 223 -0.25 -0.33 -15.88
CA LEU A 223 -1.63 0.06 -16.18
C LEU A 223 -1.83 0.33 -17.68
N LEU A 224 -0.88 1.02 -18.32
CA LEU A 224 -0.91 1.28 -19.76
C LEU A 224 -0.77 -0.03 -20.55
N ASP A 225 0.10 -0.95 -20.14
CA ASP A 225 0.29 -2.26 -20.78
C ASP A 225 -0.97 -3.13 -20.67
N MET A 226 -1.68 -3.07 -19.54
CA MET A 226 -2.98 -3.73 -19.38
C MET A 226 -4.03 -3.12 -20.32
N LEU A 227 -4.07 -1.81 -20.44
CA LEU A 227 -4.98 -1.11 -21.36
C LEU A 227 -4.64 -1.42 -22.83
N ALA A 228 -3.36 -1.50 -23.18
CA ALA A 228 -2.88 -1.80 -24.52
C ALA A 228 -3.33 -3.17 -25.03
N LYS A 229 -3.55 -4.15 -24.16
CA LYS A 229 -4.09 -5.48 -24.53
C LYS A 229 -5.46 -5.38 -25.21
N HIS A 230 -6.26 -4.36 -24.85
CA HIS A 230 -7.61 -4.14 -25.37
C HIS A 230 -7.72 -2.94 -26.32
N SER A 231 -6.82 -1.99 -26.20
CA SER A 231 -6.84 -0.71 -26.93
C SER A 231 -5.42 -0.23 -27.26
N PRO A 232 -4.64 -0.98 -28.07
CA PRO A 232 -3.22 -0.69 -28.31
C PRO A 232 -3.02 0.72 -28.94
N LYS A 233 -3.78 1.06 -29.97
CA LYS A 233 -3.68 2.37 -30.64
C LYS A 233 -3.92 3.57 -29.74
N LEU A 234 -4.71 3.40 -28.68
CA LEU A 234 -4.98 4.46 -27.73
C LEU A 234 -3.76 4.76 -26.85
N VAL A 235 -3.03 3.72 -26.45
CA VAL A 235 -1.83 3.86 -25.63
C VAL A 235 -0.65 4.35 -26.47
N GLU A 236 -0.47 3.81 -27.69
CA GLU A 236 0.53 4.28 -28.65
C GLU A 236 0.37 5.78 -28.96
N GLY A 237 -0.86 6.24 -29.15
CA GLY A 237 -1.15 7.65 -29.37
C GLY A 237 -0.95 8.56 -28.16
N LEU A 238 -0.79 8.00 -26.94
CA LEU A 238 -0.54 8.78 -25.74
C LEU A 238 0.96 8.90 -25.45
N VAL A 239 1.64 7.76 -25.27
CA VAL A 239 3.05 7.71 -24.82
C VAL A 239 3.87 6.98 -25.90
N PRO A 240 4.94 7.57 -26.42
CA PRO A 240 5.50 8.89 -26.10
C PRO A 240 4.94 10.06 -26.92
N ASP A 241 4.06 9.80 -27.91
CA ASP A 241 3.73 10.73 -29.00
C ASP A 241 3.06 12.04 -28.53
N THR A 242 2.07 11.92 -27.63
CA THR A 242 1.31 13.09 -27.16
C THR A 242 1.86 13.61 -25.83
N LEU A 243 2.16 12.73 -24.87
CA LEU A 243 2.65 13.09 -23.53
C LEU A 243 3.80 12.19 -23.10
N PRO A 244 4.81 12.71 -22.38
CA PRO A 244 5.79 11.89 -21.71
C PRO A 244 5.13 11.11 -20.55
N LEU A 245 5.63 9.90 -20.26
CA LEU A 245 5.12 9.06 -19.16
C LEU A 245 5.09 9.82 -17.82
N THR A 246 6.08 10.68 -17.57
CA THR A 246 6.15 11.52 -16.36
C THR A 246 4.95 12.44 -16.19
N ALA A 247 4.41 13.01 -17.27
CA ALA A 247 3.22 13.84 -17.22
C ALA A 247 1.98 13.00 -16.90
N VAL A 248 1.87 11.81 -17.49
CA VAL A 248 0.78 10.86 -17.20
C VAL A 248 0.82 10.45 -15.72
N VAL A 249 2.00 10.09 -15.19
CA VAL A 249 2.18 9.78 -13.75
C VAL A 249 1.68 10.92 -12.89
N LYS A 250 2.09 12.16 -13.18
CA LYS A 250 1.69 13.33 -12.39
C LYS A 250 0.18 13.59 -12.42
N VAL A 251 -0.48 13.44 -13.57
CA VAL A 251 -1.94 13.57 -13.66
C VAL A 251 -2.64 12.51 -12.82
N LEU A 252 -2.20 11.25 -12.90
CA LEU A 252 -2.78 10.15 -12.10
C LEU A 252 -2.54 10.35 -10.60
N GLN A 253 -1.35 10.81 -10.20
CA GLN A 253 -1.05 11.18 -8.82
C GLN A 253 -1.94 12.32 -8.32
N ASN A 254 -2.15 13.36 -9.13
CA ASN A 254 -3.06 14.46 -8.78
C ASN A 254 -4.49 13.97 -8.59
N LEU A 255 -5.00 13.08 -9.46
CA LEU A 255 -6.33 12.50 -9.31
C LEU A 255 -6.45 11.73 -7.97
N LEU A 256 -5.45 10.90 -7.63
CA LEU A 256 -5.43 10.17 -6.37
C LEU A 256 -5.32 11.08 -5.14
N ASN A 257 -4.50 12.14 -5.19
CA ASN A 257 -4.40 13.15 -4.12
C ASN A 257 -5.74 13.86 -3.87
N GLU A 258 -6.54 14.01 -4.90
CA GLU A 258 -7.88 14.60 -4.82
C GLU A 258 -8.98 13.54 -4.54
N GLY A 259 -8.60 12.32 -4.13
CA GLY A 259 -9.51 11.23 -3.81
C GLY A 259 -10.28 10.65 -5.01
N VAL A 260 -9.82 10.91 -6.24
CA VAL A 260 -10.45 10.38 -7.45
C VAL A 260 -9.78 9.06 -7.86
N PRO A 261 -10.51 7.94 -7.84
CA PRO A 261 -9.97 6.65 -8.28
C PRO A 261 -9.61 6.65 -9.76
N ILE A 262 -8.50 5.97 -10.10
CA ILE A 262 -7.99 5.88 -11.48
C ILE A 262 -8.42 4.60 -12.22
N ARG A 263 -9.40 3.88 -11.70
CA ARG A 263 -9.86 2.59 -12.27
C ARG A 263 -10.37 2.66 -13.70
N ASP A 264 -10.90 3.82 -14.13
CA ASP A 264 -11.31 4.05 -15.53
C ASP A 264 -10.16 4.62 -16.36
N MET A 265 -9.07 3.85 -16.49
CA MET A 265 -7.89 4.22 -17.28
C MET A 265 -8.23 4.55 -18.73
N ARG A 266 -9.28 3.90 -19.31
CA ARG A 266 -9.67 4.15 -20.70
C ARG A 266 -10.15 5.59 -20.89
N THR A 267 -11.07 6.06 -20.05
CA THR A 267 -11.57 7.45 -20.11
C THR A 267 -10.45 8.45 -19.84
N ILE A 268 -9.57 8.15 -18.87
CA ILE A 268 -8.43 9.01 -18.54
C ILE A 268 -7.50 9.14 -19.75
N VAL A 269 -7.06 8.01 -20.34
CA VAL A 269 -6.13 8.01 -21.49
C VAL A 269 -6.76 8.67 -22.72
N GLN A 270 -8.04 8.44 -23.02
CA GLN A 270 -8.74 9.13 -24.10
C GLN A 270 -8.71 10.66 -23.91
N THR A 271 -8.98 11.11 -22.69
CA THR A 271 -8.96 12.55 -22.38
C THR A 271 -7.54 13.12 -22.49
N LEU A 272 -6.53 12.38 -22.03
CA LEU A 272 -5.13 12.80 -22.13
C LEU A 272 -4.64 12.90 -23.58
N VAL A 273 -5.05 11.99 -24.47
CA VAL A 273 -4.76 12.08 -25.91
C VAL A 273 -5.42 13.32 -26.54
N GLU A 274 -6.69 13.58 -26.20
CA GLU A 274 -7.43 14.72 -26.75
C GLU A 274 -6.87 16.06 -26.28
N TYR A 275 -6.59 16.21 -25.00
CA TYR A 275 -6.16 17.47 -24.41
C TYR A 275 -4.65 17.65 -24.42
N GLY A 276 -3.86 16.59 -24.40
CA GLY A 276 -2.40 16.63 -24.41
C GLY A 276 -1.83 17.26 -25.69
N SER A 277 -2.55 17.16 -26.82
CA SER A 277 -2.19 17.86 -28.06
C SER A 277 -2.38 19.39 -27.97
N LYS A 278 -3.21 19.87 -27.01
CA LYS A 278 -3.53 21.28 -26.82
C LYS A 278 -2.76 21.93 -25.68
N SER A 279 -2.45 21.14 -24.63
CA SER A 279 -1.74 21.62 -23.45
C SER A 279 -0.93 20.49 -22.84
N GLN A 280 0.30 20.83 -22.41
CA GLN A 280 1.19 19.92 -21.63
C GLN A 280 1.12 20.22 -20.12
N ASP A 281 0.31 21.18 -19.72
CA ASP A 281 0.13 21.56 -18.31
C ASP A 281 -0.64 20.47 -17.56
N VAL A 282 0.01 19.93 -16.53
CA VAL A 282 -0.52 18.82 -15.72
C VAL A 282 -1.82 19.21 -14.99
N ASP A 283 -1.94 20.45 -14.53
CA ASP A 283 -3.14 20.92 -13.82
C ASP A 283 -4.33 21.04 -14.78
N VAL A 284 -4.11 21.52 -16.00
CA VAL A 284 -5.12 21.58 -17.07
C VAL A 284 -5.56 20.17 -17.47
N LEU A 285 -4.62 19.25 -17.63
CA LEU A 285 -4.89 17.85 -17.96
C LEU A 285 -5.67 17.14 -16.84
N THR A 286 -5.29 17.38 -15.58
CA THR A 286 -5.99 16.83 -14.40
C THR A 286 -7.43 17.33 -14.35
N ALA A 287 -7.65 18.62 -14.59
CA ALA A 287 -8.99 19.22 -14.64
C ALA A 287 -9.85 18.61 -15.76
N ALA A 288 -9.28 18.42 -16.96
CA ALA A 288 -9.96 17.76 -18.08
C ALA A 288 -10.36 16.31 -17.74
N CYS A 289 -9.44 15.53 -17.13
CA CYS A 289 -9.72 14.16 -16.67
C CYS A 289 -10.84 14.13 -15.62
N ARG A 290 -10.87 15.06 -14.68
CA ARG A 290 -11.95 15.16 -13.69
C ARG A 290 -13.31 15.42 -14.33
N ILE A 291 -13.38 16.31 -15.33
CA ILE A 291 -14.61 16.58 -16.08
C ILE A 291 -15.08 15.30 -16.81
N ALA A 292 -14.16 14.57 -17.41
CA ALA A 292 -14.48 13.30 -18.06
C ALA A 292 -14.99 12.24 -17.05
N LEU A 293 -14.39 12.19 -15.86
CA LEU A 293 -14.74 11.28 -14.76
C LEU A 293 -15.90 11.77 -13.89
N ARG A 294 -16.61 12.83 -14.25
CA ARG A 294 -17.66 13.44 -13.41
C ARG A 294 -18.68 12.46 -12.84
N ARG A 295 -19.08 11.44 -13.61
CA ARG A 295 -20.04 10.42 -13.16
C ARG A 295 -19.46 9.57 -12.03
N LEU A 296 -18.21 9.17 -12.16
CA LEU A 296 -17.49 8.44 -11.14
C LEU A 296 -17.37 9.28 -9.86
N ILE A 297 -16.94 10.53 -9.99
CA ILE A 297 -16.77 11.46 -8.87
C ILE A 297 -18.10 11.67 -8.13
N VAL A 298 -19.18 11.92 -8.85
CA VAL A 298 -20.51 12.11 -8.24
C VAL A 298 -20.97 10.83 -7.52
N GLN A 299 -20.69 9.65 -8.07
CA GLN A 299 -21.05 8.39 -7.46
C GLN A 299 -20.23 8.12 -6.18
N GLU A 300 -18.92 8.40 -6.19
CA GLU A 300 -18.05 8.24 -5.01
C GLU A 300 -18.47 9.17 -3.86
N VAL A 301 -18.79 10.42 -4.19
CA VAL A 301 -19.16 11.45 -3.20
C VAL A 301 -20.61 11.31 -2.71
N GLY A 302 -21.54 11.05 -3.61
CA GLY A 302 -22.98 11.04 -3.31
C GLY A 302 -23.57 9.64 -3.02
N GLY A 303 -22.83 8.58 -3.35
CA GLY A 303 -23.33 7.21 -3.26
C GLY A 303 -24.57 6.99 -4.13
N SER A 304 -25.63 6.42 -3.54
CA SER A 304 -26.93 6.19 -4.19
C SER A 304 -27.97 7.27 -3.90
N ARG A 305 -27.58 8.40 -3.31
CA ARG A 305 -28.49 9.51 -2.99
C ARG A 305 -28.97 10.19 -4.26
N LYS A 306 -30.26 10.58 -4.30
CA LYS A 306 -30.82 11.35 -5.41
C LYS A 306 -30.44 12.83 -5.38
N GLU A 307 -30.24 13.36 -4.19
CA GLU A 307 -29.87 14.73 -3.91
C GLU A 307 -28.66 14.72 -3.00
N ILE A 308 -27.71 15.59 -3.29
CA ILE A 308 -26.46 15.72 -2.55
C ILE A 308 -26.43 17.12 -1.94
N PRO A 309 -26.45 17.27 -0.62
CA PRO A 309 -26.28 18.56 0.02
C PRO A 309 -24.86 19.08 -0.24
N VAL A 310 -24.73 20.34 -0.61
CA VAL A 310 -23.45 20.97 -0.95
C VAL A 310 -23.30 22.32 -0.26
N ILE A 311 -22.08 22.64 0.11
CA ILE A 311 -21.65 23.95 0.58
C ILE A 311 -21.24 24.77 -0.65
N THR A 312 -21.67 26.01 -0.78
CA THR A 312 -21.27 26.91 -1.89
C THR A 312 -20.77 28.23 -1.32
N PHE A 313 -19.91 28.91 -2.05
CA PHE A 313 -19.55 30.27 -1.73
C PHE A 313 -20.72 31.23 -2.06
N ALA A 314 -20.84 32.29 -1.28
CA ALA A 314 -21.72 33.41 -1.67
C ALA A 314 -21.23 33.97 -3.01
N PRO A 315 -22.14 34.36 -3.92
CA PRO A 315 -21.77 34.81 -5.26
C PRO A 315 -20.74 35.96 -5.26
N GLU A 316 -20.86 36.88 -4.32
CA GLU A 316 -19.95 38.04 -4.19
C GLU A 316 -18.55 37.57 -3.79
N LEU A 317 -18.42 36.59 -2.90
CA LEU A 317 -17.14 36.02 -2.49
C LEU A 317 -16.51 35.24 -3.64
N GLU A 318 -17.31 34.44 -4.36
CA GLU A 318 -16.82 33.69 -5.51
C GLU A 318 -16.29 34.62 -6.58
N GLN A 319 -17.00 35.70 -6.88
CA GLN A 319 -16.57 36.72 -7.85
C GLN A 319 -15.29 37.42 -7.44
N MET A 320 -15.16 37.78 -6.14
CA MET A 320 -13.94 38.39 -5.57
C MET A 320 -12.74 37.44 -5.70
N LEU A 321 -12.91 36.17 -5.37
CA LEU A 321 -11.87 35.15 -5.52
C LEU A 321 -11.45 34.97 -6.98
N HIS A 322 -12.39 34.94 -7.91
CA HIS A 322 -12.10 34.89 -9.35
C HIS A 322 -11.25 36.09 -9.80
N GLN A 323 -11.62 37.29 -9.40
CA GLN A 323 -10.86 38.52 -9.74
C GLN A 323 -9.46 38.49 -9.16
N SER A 324 -9.30 38.05 -7.89
CA SER A 324 -8.00 37.95 -7.25
C SER A 324 -7.09 36.95 -7.95
N MET A 325 -7.63 35.81 -8.36
CA MET A 325 -6.87 34.80 -9.13
C MET A 325 -6.47 35.25 -10.51
N GLN A 326 -7.37 35.96 -11.23
CA GLN A 326 -7.03 36.52 -12.53
C GLN A 326 -5.95 37.60 -12.45
N ALA A 327 -5.92 38.37 -11.35
CA ALA A 327 -4.92 39.42 -11.13
C ALA A 327 -3.55 38.81 -10.72
N ALA A 328 -3.51 37.67 -10.02
CA ALA A 328 -2.30 37.03 -9.54
C ALA A 328 -1.57 36.19 -10.61
N GLY A 329 -2.18 35.85 -11.72
CA GLY A 329 -1.61 34.95 -12.72
C GLY A 329 -1.43 33.53 -12.23
N ASN A 330 -0.53 32.76 -12.88
CA ASN A 330 -0.28 31.33 -12.55
C ASN A 330 0.44 31.09 -11.20
N ASP A 331 0.95 32.12 -10.53
CA ASP A 331 1.76 31.95 -9.30
C ASP A 331 0.94 31.68 -8.01
N GLY A 332 -0.38 31.59 -8.09
CA GLY A 332 -1.26 31.10 -7.01
C GLY A 332 -1.32 31.94 -5.72
N ALA A 333 -0.60 33.05 -5.65
CA ALA A 333 -0.51 33.93 -4.45
C ALA A 333 -1.65 34.96 -4.38
N GLY A 334 -2.81 34.69 -4.96
CA GLY A 334 -3.88 35.67 -5.16
C GLY A 334 -4.84 35.87 -3.99
N ILE A 335 -4.79 35.04 -2.96
CA ILE A 335 -5.71 35.17 -1.79
C ILE A 335 -4.95 35.82 -0.64
N GLU A 336 -5.47 36.96 -0.18
CA GLU A 336 -4.93 37.63 1.02
C GLU A 336 -5.00 36.67 2.23
N PRO A 337 -3.91 36.54 3.00
CA PRO A 337 -3.86 35.60 4.15
C PRO A 337 -5.03 35.73 5.12
N GLY A 338 -5.44 36.96 5.47
CA GLY A 338 -6.57 37.19 6.34
C GLY A 338 -7.94 36.80 5.74
N LEU A 339 -8.07 36.76 4.42
CA LEU A 339 -9.26 36.21 3.74
C LEU A 339 -9.22 34.69 3.72
N ALA A 340 -8.05 34.08 3.49
CA ALA A 340 -7.87 32.63 3.53
C ALA A 340 -8.25 32.06 4.92
N ASP A 341 -7.78 32.66 6.01
CA ASP A 341 -8.11 32.24 7.38
C ASP A 341 -9.62 32.30 7.64
N ARG A 342 -10.30 33.36 7.18
CA ARG A 342 -11.77 33.48 7.34
C ARG A 342 -12.52 32.44 6.52
N ILE A 343 -12.07 32.17 5.30
CA ILE A 343 -12.67 31.10 4.47
C ILE A 343 -12.52 29.78 5.18
N GLN A 344 -11.31 29.44 5.68
CA GLN A 344 -11.06 28.21 6.38
C GLN A 344 -11.94 28.06 7.64
N GLN A 345 -12.08 29.09 8.45
CA GLN A 345 -12.96 29.07 9.63
C GLN A 345 -14.43 28.86 9.25
N SER A 346 -14.92 29.55 8.22
CA SER A 346 -16.29 29.40 7.74
C SER A 346 -16.56 28.01 7.16
N LEU A 347 -15.58 27.43 6.45
CA LEU A 347 -15.67 26.06 5.94
C LEU A 347 -15.67 25.02 7.07
N GLN A 348 -14.86 25.22 8.11
CA GLN A 348 -14.86 24.34 9.29
C GLN A 348 -16.22 24.38 10.01
N GLN A 349 -16.81 25.57 10.16
CA GLN A 349 -18.13 25.70 10.77
C GLN A 349 -19.20 25.00 9.91
N ALA A 350 -19.23 25.25 8.60
CA ALA A 350 -20.19 24.62 7.68
C ALA A 350 -19.98 23.09 7.62
N HIS A 351 -18.75 22.60 7.72
CA HIS A 351 -18.45 21.18 7.83
C HIS A 351 -19.10 20.57 9.07
N GLN A 352 -18.88 21.20 10.25
CA GLN A 352 -19.47 20.71 11.50
C GLN A 352 -21.02 20.70 11.46
N GLU A 353 -21.63 21.72 10.87
CA GLU A 353 -23.09 21.77 10.70
C GLU A 353 -23.61 20.63 9.81
N GLN A 354 -22.90 20.30 8.71
CA GLN A 354 -23.25 19.17 7.83
C GLN A 354 -23.09 17.82 8.54
N GLU A 355 -21.99 17.63 9.29
CA GLU A 355 -21.76 16.40 10.05
C GLU A 355 -22.82 16.18 11.13
N LEU A 356 -23.26 17.25 11.84
CA LEU A 356 -24.35 17.17 12.83
C LEU A 356 -25.68 16.73 12.18
N ASN A 357 -25.90 17.06 10.91
CA ASN A 357 -27.05 16.62 10.15
C ASN A 357 -26.91 15.19 9.58
N GLY A 358 -25.72 14.56 9.75
CA GLY A 358 -25.42 13.24 9.21
C GLY A 358 -25.08 13.24 7.71
N ASP A 359 -24.74 14.40 7.16
CA ASP A 359 -24.39 14.58 5.75
C ASP A 359 -22.89 14.78 5.57
N SER A 360 -22.37 14.35 4.42
CA SER A 360 -20.97 14.62 4.06
C SER A 360 -20.81 16.07 3.64
N ALA A 361 -19.80 16.76 4.16
CA ALA A 361 -19.49 18.13 3.76
C ALA A 361 -18.82 18.18 2.40
N ILE A 362 -19.51 18.69 1.40
CA ILE A 362 -19.06 18.76 0.01
C ILE A 362 -19.04 20.21 -0.42
N LEU A 363 -17.85 20.75 -0.72
CA LEU A 363 -17.71 22.09 -1.27
C LEU A 363 -17.87 22.04 -2.80
N LEU A 364 -18.91 22.70 -3.30
CA LEU A 364 -19.12 22.91 -4.75
C LEU A 364 -18.62 24.31 -5.13
N THR A 365 -17.66 24.36 -6.06
CA THR A 365 -17.06 25.62 -6.53
C THR A 365 -16.79 25.56 -8.03
N SER A 366 -16.53 26.71 -8.65
CA SER A 366 -16.13 26.77 -10.05
C SER A 366 -14.81 26.05 -10.33
N GLY A 367 -14.62 25.56 -11.57
CA GLY A 367 -13.43 24.81 -11.95
C GLY A 367 -12.11 25.55 -11.75
N ILE A 368 -12.15 26.89 -11.85
CA ILE A 368 -10.96 27.74 -11.67
C ILE A 368 -10.56 27.80 -10.18
N LEU A 369 -11.52 28.02 -9.29
CA LEU A 369 -11.28 28.11 -7.86
C LEU A 369 -10.93 26.75 -7.24
N ARG A 370 -11.46 25.67 -7.81
CA ARG A 370 -11.29 24.32 -7.28
C ARG A 370 -9.82 23.93 -7.09
N SER A 371 -8.98 24.20 -8.08
CA SER A 371 -7.56 23.82 -8.03
C SER A 371 -6.80 24.48 -6.87
N VAL A 372 -7.20 25.69 -6.49
CA VAL A 372 -6.62 26.42 -5.35
C VAL A 372 -7.22 25.95 -4.03
N MET A 373 -8.52 25.68 -4.00
CA MET A 373 -9.21 25.22 -2.79
C MET A 373 -8.89 23.76 -2.42
N ALA A 374 -8.38 22.96 -3.37
CA ALA A 374 -7.99 21.56 -3.14
C ALA A 374 -6.54 21.40 -2.65
N ARG A 375 -5.74 22.45 -2.63
CA ARG A 375 -4.35 22.50 -2.11
C ARG A 375 -4.34 23.02 -0.69
#